data_1cd60fa58a15fff6ccc795b396e8a8b3
#
_entry.id   1cd60fa58a15fff6ccc795b396e8a8b3
#
_cell.length_a   1.000
_cell.length_b   1.000
_cell.length_c   1.000
_cell.angle_alpha   90.00
_cell.angle_beta   90.00
_cell.angle_gamma   90.00
#
_symmetry.space_group_name_H-M   'P 1'
#
loop_
_entity.id
_entity.type
_entity.pdbx_description
1 polymer ?
#
loop_
_entity_poly.entity_id
_entity_poly.type
_entity_poly.pdbx_seq_one_letter_code
_entity_poly.pdbx_strand_id
1 'polypeptide(L)'
;RGAPFGPADGGGFSDPCGDRGGEGEGFVDGKRQPAAKALQMRGLDPLVLEAKEGLALVNGTQISTALAIDALFTAERNLASALVTGAMAVEAALGSYVPFDERIHHLRPHPRQREIARLYRVLLNDSEINRSHALCDRVQDPYCLRCQPQVLGACLDQLWHASEVFLKEAVSVSDNPLIMPDTGEILSGGNFHAEPVALAADNVALAIAEIGALSERRIAMLIDSGISELPPFLVEDAGLNSGFMVAHVTAASLASENKSLAHPASVDSLPTSANQEDHVSMATFAARRLAEMNDNTQSILAVEYLAAVQGIDFRRPLKSTQSIESAVEILRQEVPHYATDRAFAPDIQKATHLLVSGKPAKSVPALLVGSTAQGR
;
A
#
# COMPACT_ATOMS: atom_id res chain seq x y z
N ARG A 1 -27.05 8.99 -3.59
CA ARG A 1 -26.30 9.64 -4.68
C ARG A 1 -24.88 9.12 -4.57
N GLY A 2 -24.53 8.13 -5.42
CA GLY A 2 -23.19 7.53 -5.47
C GLY A 2 -22.17 8.59 -5.83
N ALA A 3 -21.03 8.59 -5.12
CA ALA A 3 -19.90 9.43 -5.47
C ALA A 3 -19.36 8.98 -6.85
N PRO A 4 -18.96 9.90 -7.73
CA PRO A 4 -18.40 9.54 -9.02
C PRO A 4 -17.08 8.78 -8.82
N PHE A 5 -16.97 7.61 -9.43
CA PHE A 5 -15.72 6.88 -9.51
C PHE A 5 -14.78 7.66 -10.45
N GLY A 6 -13.60 8.04 -9.94
CA GLY A 6 -12.54 8.59 -10.75
C GLY A 6 -12.03 7.56 -11.77
N PRO A 7 -11.42 8.01 -12.86
CA PRO A 7 -10.98 7.11 -13.92
C PRO A 7 -9.82 6.24 -13.44
N ALA A 8 -10.07 4.95 -13.25
CA ALA A 8 -9.04 3.97 -13.51
C ALA A 8 -8.94 3.83 -15.02
N ASP A 9 -7.75 3.85 -15.56
CA ASP A 9 -7.46 3.77 -16.98
C ASP A 9 -8.28 2.69 -17.69
N GLY A 10 -9.16 3.13 -18.58
CA GLY A 10 -9.84 2.24 -19.53
C GLY A 10 -11.22 1.73 -19.15
N GLY A 11 -12.23 2.60 -19.09
CA GLY A 11 -13.62 2.18 -19.26
C GLY A 11 -14.46 2.02 -18.02
N GLY A 12 -14.26 2.85 -17.00
CA GLY A 12 -15.14 2.92 -15.84
C GLY A 12 -16.46 3.62 -16.15
N PHE A 13 -17.57 3.02 -15.76
CA PHE A 13 -18.87 3.66 -15.70
C PHE A 13 -18.97 4.49 -14.41
N SER A 14 -19.51 5.70 -14.50
CA SER A 14 -19.56 6.65 -13.38
C SER A 14 -20.73 6.44 -12.42
N ASP A 15 -21.72 5.67 -12.82
CA ASP A 15 -22.91 5.29 -12.05
C ASP A 15 -23.36 3.87 -12.46
N PRO A 16 -23.17 2.86 -11.61
CA PRO A 16 -23.50 1.48 -11.96
C PRO A 16 -24.97 1.26 -12.30
N CYS A 17 -25.88 2.08 -11.78
CA CYS A 17 -27.31 1.99 -12.05
C CYS A 17 -27.69 2.74 -13.32
N GLY A 18 -27.27 3.99 -13.44
CA GLY A 18 -27.57 4.85 -14.60
C GLY A 18 -26.92 4.35 -15.87
N ASP A 19 -25.65 4.00 -15.82
CA ASP A 19 -24.88 3.57 -16.98
C ASP A 19 -25.39 2.30 -17.63
N ARG A 20 -25.78 1.29 -16.83
CA ARG A 20 -26.33 0.03 -17.33
C ARG A 20 -27.77 0.16 -17.77
N GLY A 21 -28.55 1.08 -17.19
CA GLY A 21 -29.89 1.45 -17.62
C GLY A 21 -29.89 2.35 -18.88
N GLY A 22 -28.73 2.75 -19.37
CA GLY A 22 -28.59 3.66 -20.52
C GLY A 22 -28.71 5.13 -20.17
N GLU A 23 -28.83 5.48 -18.89
CA GLU A 23 -28.78 6.84 -18.36
C GLU A 23 -27.37 7.20 -17.92
N GLY A 24 -27.05 8.51 -17.86
CA GLY A 24 -25.72 8.97 -17.50
C GLY A 24 -24.71 8.91 -18.64
N GLU A 25 -23.42 8.70 -18.33
CA GLU A 25 -22.30 8.76 -19.27
C GLU A 25 -21.26 7.68 -18.99
N GLY A 26 -20.65 7.14 -20.04
CA GLY A 26 -19.58 6.15 -19.96
C GLY A 26 -18.41 6.52 -20.87
N PHE A 27 -17.29 5.82 -20.71
CA PHE A 27 -16.11 5.98 -21.56
C PHE A 27 -16.00 4.83 -22.57
N VAL A 28 -15.80 5.17 -23.84
CA VAL A 28 -15.46 4.22 -24.91
C VAL A 28 -14.22 4.74 -25.63
N ASP A 29 -13.18 3.92 -25.65
CA ASP A 29 -11.89 4.25 -26.26
C ASP A 29 -11.33 5.63 -25.79
N GLY A 30 -11.42 5.87 -24.47
CA GLY A 30 -10.95 7.09 -23.81
C GLY A 30 -11.84 8.33 -24.04
N LYS A 31 -12.99 8.19 -24.74
CA LYS A 31 -13.92 9.29 -24.99
C LYS A 31 -15.20 9.13 -24.17
N ARG A 32 -15.58 10.20 -23.48
CA ARG A 32 -16.84 10.30 -22.74
C ARG A 32 -18.02 10.35 -23.71
N GLN A 33 -19.03 9.50 -23.50
CA GLN A 33 -20.22 9.35 -24.33
C GLN A 33 -21.46 9.20 -23.44
N PRO A 34 -22.67 9.54 -23.91
CA PRO A 34 -23.91 9.09 -23.25
C PRO A 34 -23.92 7.56 -23.08
N ALA A 35 -24.37 7.07 -21.92
CA ALA A 35 -24.30 5.65 -21.56
C ALA A 35 -25.00 4.75 -22.58
N ALA A 36 -26.21 5.11 -23.05
CA ALA A 36 -26.90 4.36 -24.10
C ALA A 36 -26.07 4.21 -25.39
N LYS A 37 -25.36 5.28 -25.81
CA LYS A 37 -24.49 5.23 -26.98
C LYS A 37 -23.23 4.41 -26.72
N ALA A 38 -22.65 4.50 -25.51
CA ALA A 38 -21.51 3.70 -25.10
C ALA A 38 -21.81 2.21 -25.14
N LEU A 39 -22.98 1.80 -24.61
CA LEU A 39 -23.47 0.44 -24.67
C LEU A 39 -23.66 -0.04 -26.11
N GLN A 40 -24.38 0.76 -26.93
CA GLN A 40 -24.60 0.44 -28.34
C GLN A 40 -23.29 0.25 -29.12
N MET A 41 -22.27 1.08 -28.87
CA MET A 41 -20.95 0.94 -29.50
C MET A 41 -20.23 -0.36 -29.12
N ARG A 42 -20.61 -0.99 -28.04
CA ARG A 42 -20.11 -2.29 -27.57
C ARG A 42 -21.06 -3.45 -27.85
N GLY A 43 -22.14 -3.20 -28.60
CA GLY A 43 -23.13 -4.25 -28.93
C GLY A 43 -23.92 -4.74 -27.73
N LEU A 44 -24.09 -3.87 -26.72
CA LEU A 44 -24.85 -4.14 -25.50
C LEU A 44 -26.15 -3.32 -25.49
N ASP A 45 -27.22 -3.92 -25.05
CA ASP A 45 -28.48 -3.23 -24.79
C ASP A 45 -28.53 -2.75 -23.33
N PRO A 46 -29.20 -1.62 -23.05
CA PRO A 46 -29.47 -1.20 -21.68
C PRO A 46 -30.24 -2.27 -20.91
N LEU A 47 -29.87 -2.50 -19.64
CA LEU A 47 -30.59 -3.41 -18.78
C LEU A 47 -31.93 -2.80 -18.36
N VAL A 48 -33.00 -3.57 -18.47
CA VAL A 48 -34.29 -3.23 -17.88
C VAL A 48 -34.34 -3.87 -16.50
N LEU A 49 -34.32 -3.03 -15.46
CA LEU A 49 -34.34 -3.51 -14.07
C LEU A 49 -35.76 -3.95 -13.68
N GLU A 50 -35.86 -5.12 -13.07
CA GLU A 50 -37.07 -5.64 -12.50
C GLU A 50 -37.28 -5.19 -11.03
N ALA A 51 -38.36 -5.64 -10.40
CA ALA A 51 -38.68 -5.29 -9.04
C ALA A 51 -37.53 -5.61 -8.08
N LYS A 52 -37.16 -4.64 -7.24
CA LYS A 52 -36.09 -4.68 -6.25
C LYS A 52 -34.62 -4.59 -6.81
N GLU A 53 -34.39 -4.86 -8.08
CA GLU A 53 -33.02 -4.85 -8.64
C GLU A 53 -32.34 -3.47 -8.55
N GLY A 54 -33.07 -2.38 -8.82
CA GLY A 54 -32.55 -1.02 -8.67
C GLY A 54 -32.09 -0.72 -7.24
N LEU A 55 -32.87 -1.13 -6.23
CA LEU A 55 -32.47 -0.97 -4.84
C LEU A 55 -31.24 -1.83 -4.50
N ALA A 56 -31.20 -3.07 -4.96
CA ALA A 56 -30.10 -3.99 -4.69
C ALA A 56 -28.75 -3.51 -5.25
N LEU A 57 -28.77 -2.73 -6.34
CA LEU A 57 -27.55 -2.15 -6.92
C LEU A 57 -26.94 -1.01 -6.08
N VAL A 58 -27.73 -0.30 -5.28
CA VAL A 58 -27.29 0.88 -4.53
C VAL A 58 -27.31 0.71 -3.02
N ASN A 59 -28.12 -0.22 -2.50
CA ASN A 59 -28.32 -0.43 -1.07
C ASN A 59 -27.58 -1.67 -0.57
N GLY A 60 -26.23 -1.59 -0.57
CA GLY A 60 -25.40 -2.69 -0.11
C GLY A 60 -23.96 -2.23 0.08
N THR A 61 -23.08 -3.19 0.36
CA THR A 61 -21.68 -2.94 0.73
C THR A 61 -20.71 -3.13 -0.44
N GLN A 62 -21.21 -3.48 -1.64
CA GLN A 62 -20.39 -3.89 -2.78
C GLN A 62 -19.38 -2.84 -3.23
N ILE A 63 -19.76 -1.55 -3.23
CA ILE A 63 -18.88 -0.47 -3.69
C ILE A 63 -17.74 -0.23 -2.69
N SER A 64 -18.08 -0.09 -1.41
CA SER A 64 -17.07 0.11 -0.36
C SER A 64 -16.12 -1.10 -0.26
N THR A 65 -16.66 -2.32 -0.41
CA THR A 65 -15.89 -3.56 -0.41
C THR A 65 -14.94 -3.64 -1.61
N ALA A 66 -15.40 -3.30 -2.81
CA ALA A 66 -14.56 -3.30 -4.01
C ALA A 66 -13.40 -2.31 -3.91
N LEU A 67 -13.66 -1.08 -3.46
CA LEU A 67 -12.63 -0.07 -3.22
C LEU A 67 -11.61 -0.53 -2.16
N ALA A 68 -12.09 -1.15 -1.09
CA ALA A 68 -11.24 -1.63 -0.01
C ALA A 68 -10.34 -2.80 -0.45
N ILE A 69 -10.84 -3.73 -1.28
CA ILE A 69 -10.08 -4.85 -1.83
C ILE A 69 -8.98 -4.37 -2.77
N ASP A 70 -9.28 -3.45 -3.69
CA ASP A 70 -8.28 -2.87 -4.61
C ASP A 70 -7.16 -2.17 -3.85
N ALA A 71 -7.54 -1.37 -2.84
CA ALA A 71 -6.59 -0.69 -1.98
C ALA A 71 -5.76 -1.67 -1.13
N LEU A 72 -6.33 -2.78 -0.66
CA LEU A 72 -5.62 -3.82 0.08
C LEU A 72 -4.53 -4.49 -0.76
N PHE A 73 -4.82 -4.84 -2.02
CA PHE A 73 -3.81 -5.39 -2.94
C PHE A 73 -2.68 -4.39 -3.23
N THR A 74 -3.01 -3.11 -3.28
CA THR A 74 -2.00 -2.07 -3.45
C THR A 74 -1.14 -1.92 -2.19
N ALA A 75 -1.74 -1.96 -1.00
CA ALA A 75 -1.02 -1.95 0.28
C ALA A 75 -0.09 -3.17 0.44
N GLU A 76 -0.50 -4.36 -0.02
CA GLU A 76 0.36 -5.55 -0.05
C GLU A 76 1.60 -5.33 -0.93
N ARG A 77 1.43 -4.78 -2.13
CA ARG A 77 2.55 -4.43 -3.03
C ARG A 77 3.48 -3.39 -2.41
N ASN A 78 2.92 -2.40 -1.73
CA ASN A 78 3.69 -1.38 -1.00
C ASN A 78 4.50 -2.01 0.14
N LEU A 79 3.91 -2.92 0.90
CA LEU A 79 4.62 -3.65 1.95
C LEU A 79 5.75 -4.52 1.38
N ALA A 80 5.52 -5.23 0.28
CA ALA A 80 6.56 -6.01 -0.39
C ALA A 80 7.72 -5.11 -0.88
N SER A 81 7.40 -3.95 -1.42
CA SER A 81 8.39 -2.94 -1.81
C SER A 81 9.18 -2.41 -0.59
N ALA A 82 8.48 -2.12 0.52
CA ALA A 82 9.07 -1.65 1.77
C ALA A 82 10.06 -2.65 2.39
N LEU A 83 9.84 -3.96 2.19
CA LEU A 83 10.79 -5.00 2.62
C LEU A 83 12.10 -4.91 1.83
N VAL A 84 12.03 -4.72 0.52
CA VAL A 84 13.23 -4.62 -0.32
C VAL A 84 13.96 -3.31 -0.07
N THR A 85 13.26 -2.17 -0.08
CA THR A 85 13.89 -0.86 0.17
C THR A 85 14.46 -0.78 1.59
N GLY A 86 13.77 -1.38 2.57
CA GLY A 86 14.23 -1.48 3.94
C GLY A 86 15.48 -2.37 4.10
N ALA A 87 15.57 -3.49 3.37
CA ALA A 87 16.78 -4.31 3.31
C ALA A 87 17.94 -3.55 2.67
N MET A 88 17.68 -2.82 1.58
CA MET A 88 18.68 -1.94 0.94
C MET A 88 19.16 -0.82 1.88
N ALA A 89 18.27 -0.25 2.69
CA ALA A 89 18.63 0.75 3.67
C ALA A 89 19.54 0.19 4.78
N VAL A 90 19.32 -1.08 5.19
CA VAL A 90 20.22 -1.79 6.12
C VAL A 90 21.61 -1.93 5.52
N GLU A 91 21.72 -2.37 4.26
CA GLU A 91 23.00 -2.50 3.56
C GLU A 91 23.70 -1.14 3.40
N ALA A 92 22.98 -0.14 2.91
CA ALA A 92 23.53 1.20 2.67
C ALA A 92 24.09 1.85 3.95
N ALA A 93 23.42 1.69 5.08
CA ALA A 93 23.80 2.25 6.36
C ALA A 93 24.76 1.38 7.16
N LEU A 94 25.26 0.26 6.62
CA LEU A 94 26.04 -0.74 7.36
C LEU A 94 25.31 -1.19 8.62
N GLY A 95 24.01 -1.50 8.49
CA GLY A 95 23.16 -1.94 9.59
C GLY A 95 23.38 -3.39 9.96
N SER A 96 23.19 -3.73 11.23
CA SER A 96 23.39 -5.08 11.74
C SER A 96 22.33 -6.07 11.23
N TYR A 97 22.77 -7.27 10.89
CA TYR A 97 21.90 -8.42 10.59
C TYR A 97 21.27 -9.07 11.83
N VAL A 98 21.88 -8.86 13.01
CA VAL A 98 21.47 -9.48 14.28
C VAL A 98 20.00 -9.25 14.64
N PRO A 99 19.39 -8.08 14.41
CA PRO A 99 17.97 -7.85 14.73
C PRO A 99 16.98 -8.79 14.01
N PHE A 100 17.41 -9.47 12.95
CA PHE A 100 16.58 -10.38 12.17
C PHE A 100 16.77 -11.85 12.59
N ASP A 101 17.61 -12.15 13.61
CA ASP A 101 17.87 -13.51 14.11
C ASP A 101 16.56 -14.17 14.57
N GLU A 102 16.36 -15.41 14.13
CA GLU A 102 15.13 -16.15 14.39
C GLU A 102 14.84 -16.33 15.89
N ARG A 103 15.88 -16.47 16.71
CA ARG A 103 15.77 -16.66 18.16
C ARG A 103 15.08 -15.48 18.84
N ILE A 104 15.35 -14.24 18.39
CA ILE A 104 14.70 -13.02 18.90
C ILE A 104 13.19 -13.10 18.66
N HIS A 105 12.78 -13.45 17.45
CA HIS A 105 11.38 -13.48 17.05
C HIS A 105 10.64 -14.72 17.55
N HIS A 106 11.36 -15.76 17.94
CA HIS A 106 10.78 -16.92 18.60
C HIS A 106 10.34 -16.61 20.03
N LEU A 107 11.09 -15.77 20.76
CA LEU A 107 10.75 -15.30 22.11
C LEU A 107 9.54 -14.35 22.14
N ARG A 108 9.17 -13.75 21.00
CA ARG A 108 7.98 -12.90 20.86
C ARG A 108 7.13 -13.41 19.70
N PRO A 109 6.24 -14.38 19.91
CA PRO A 109 5.70 -15.25 18.87
C PRO A 109 4.53 -14.63 18.07
N HIS A 110 4.64 -13.38 17.64
CA HIS A 110 3.71 -12.81 16.67
C HIS A 110 3.98 -13.41 15.27
N PRO A 111 3.02 -14.07 14.63
CA PRO A 111 3.30 -14.84 13.41
C PRO A 111 3.87 -13.97 12.28
N ARG A 112 3.31 -12.77 12.07
CA ARG A 112 3.73 -11.89 10.98
C ARG A 112 5.06 -11.20 11.26
N GLN A 113 5.39 -10.90 12.53
CA GLN A 113 6.73 -10.45 12.90
C GLN A 113 7.79 -11.51 12.57
N ARG A 114 7.52 -12.80 12.84
CA ARG A 114 8.41 -13.90 12.50
C ARG A 114 8.59 -14.04 10.99
N GLU A 115 7.50 -13.92 10.24
CA GLU A 115 7.51 -13.98 8.78
C GLU A 115 8.35 -12.84 8.18
N ILE A 116 8.14 -11.60 8.60
CA ILE A 116 8.93 -10.44 8.15
C ILE A 116 10.42 -10.64 8.49
N ALA A 117 10.75 -11.06 9.69
CA ALA A 117 12.14 -11.34 10.07
C ALA A 117 12.78 -12.43 9.19
N ARG A 118 12.03 -13.48 8.85
CA ARG A 118 12.48 -14.52 7.92
C ARG A 118 12.76 -13.95 6.52
N LEU A 119 11.89 -13.06 6.02
CA LEU A 119 12.09 -12.41 4.71
C LEU A 119 13.34 -11.53 4.71
N TYR A 120 13.59 -10.77 5.77
CA TYR A 120 14.83 -9.99 5.91
C TYR A 120 16.07 -10.90 5.93
N ARG A 121 16.04 -12.05 6.63
CA ARG A 121 17.14 -13.01 6.57
C ARG A 121 17.39 -13.53 5.16
N VAL A 122 16.35 -13.80 4.38
CA VAL A 122 16.48 -14.25 2.99
C VAL A 122 17.06 -13.12 2.10
N LEU A 123 16.59 -11.89 2.28
CA LEU A 123 17.05 -10.75 1.49
C LEU A 123 18.50 -10.37 1.77
N LEU A 124 18.98 -10.53 3.01
CA LEU A 124 20.28 -10.05 3.48
C LEU A 124 21.33 -11.16 3.68
N ASN A 125 20.96 -12.43 3.52
CA ASN A 125 21.87 -13.55 3.75
C ASN A 125 23.01 -13.55 2.73
N ASP A 126 24.24 -13.69 3.25
CA ASP A 126 25.47 -13.81 2.44
C ASP A 126 25.92 -12.53 1.71
N SER A 127 25.57 -11.36 2.25
CA SER A 127 26.04 -10.06 1.76
C SER A 127 27.52 -9.79 2.13
N GLU A 128 28.31 -9.30 1.16
CA GLU A 128 29.68 -8.81 1.43
C GLU A 128 29.64 -7.53 2.27
N ILE A 129 28.68 -6.64 1.98
CA ILE A 129 28.48 -5.39 2.74
C ILE A 129 28.24 -5.71 4.20
N ASN A 130 27.33 -6.66 4.50
CA ASN A 130 27.05 -7.03 5.88
C ASN A 130 28.26 -7.66 6.57
N ARG A 131 29.01 -8.52 5.90
CA ARG A 131 30.22 -9.14 6.46
C ARG A 131 31.34 -8.12 6.73
N SER A 132 31.42 -7.03 5.96
CA SER A 132 32.50 -6.04 6.08
C SER A 132 32.54 -5.32 7.43
N HIS A 133 31.40 -5.25 8.13
CA HIS A 133 31.29 -4.54 9.42
C HIS A 133 30.81 -5.43 10.58
N ALA A 134 30.97 -6.74 10.46
CA ALA A 134 30.56 -7.69 11.48
C ALA A 134 31.17 -7.44 12.89
N LEU A 135 32.26 -6.72 12.97
CA LEU A 135 32.95 -6.33 14.19
C LEU A 135 32.98 -4.81 14.40
N CYS A 136 31.95 -4.09 13.94
CA CYS A 136 31.88 -2.63 14.12
C CYS A 136 31.64 -2.23 15.59
N ASP A 137 32.05 -1.02 15.95
CA ASP A 137 31.90 -0.46 17.30
C ASP A 137 30.48 0.06 17.60
N ARG A 138 29.59 0.03 16.63
CA ARG A 138 28.19 0.50 16.79
C ARG A 138 27.43 -0.47 17.67
N VAL A 139 27.00 0.01 18.83
CA VAL A 139 26.28 -0.83 19.82
C VAL A 139 24.90 -1.24 19.31
N GLN A 140 24.15 -0.33 18.71
CA GLN A 140 22.81 -0.55 18.19
C GLN A 140 22.50 0.35 17.00
N ASP A 141 21.76 -0.19 16.02
CA ASP A 141 21.16 0.59 14.95
C ASP A 141 19.92 1.36 15.42
N PRO A 142 19.55 2.44 14.71
CA PRO A 142 18.27 3.12 14.91
C PRO A 142 17.08 2.17 14.75
N TYR A 143 15.95 2.50 15.38
CA TYR A 143 14.74 1.68 15.32
C TYR A 143 14.20 1.47 13.89
N CYS A 144 14.34 2.45 13.02
CA CYS A 144 13.94 2.33 11.63
C CYS A 144 14.68 1.24 10.84
N LEU A 145 15.84 0.80 11.31
CA LEU A 145 16.57 -0.38 10.79
C LEU A 145 16.27 -1.64 11.59
N ARG A 146 16.44 -1.63 12.91
CA ARG A 146 16.39 -2.85 13.72
C ARG A 146 14.99 -3.30 14.13
N CYS A 147 13.98 -2.41 14.13
CA CYS A 147 12.61 -2.74 14.53
C CYS A 147 11.68 -3.00 13.33
N GLN A 148 12.21 -3.15 12.12
CA GLN A 148 11.42 -3.42 10.91
C GLN A 148 10.52 -4.66 11.06
N PRO A 149 10.98 -5.81 11.61
CA PRO A 149 10.12 -6.97 11.79
C PRO A 149 8.93 -6.72 12.71
N GLN A 150 9.12 -5.94 13.78
CA GLN A 150 8.06 -5.61 14.73
C GLN A 150 7.01 -4.69 14.12
N VAL A 151 7.44 -3.66 13.40
CA VAL A 151 6.56 -2.65 12.81
C VAL A 151 5.84 -3.22 11.59
N LEU A 152 6.59 -3.71 10.59
CA LEU A 152 5.99 -4.24 9.36
C LEU A 152 5.21 -5.54 9.61
N GLY A 153 5.60 -6.34 10.62
CA GLY A 153 4.83 -7.48 11.07
C GLY A 153 3.47 -7.09 11.63
N ALA A 154 3.40 -6.01 12.42
CA ALA A 154 2.13 -5.48 12.93
C ALA A 154 1.26 -4.93 11.79
N CYS A 155 1.87 -4.24 10.81
CA CYS A 155 1.15 -3.80 9.62
C CYS A 155 0.57 -4.99 8.83
N LEU A 156 1.36 -6.04 8.63
CA LEU A 156 0.90 -7.24 7.93
C LEU A 156 -0.24 -7.95 8.67
N ASP A 157 -0.23 -7.98 10.01
CA ASP A 157 -1.35 -8.52 10.80
C ASP A 157 -2.65 -7.75 10.53
N GLN A 158 -2.60 -6.41 10.41
CA GLN A 158 -3.79 -5.60 10.08
C GLN A 158 -4.27 -5.86 8.65
N LEU A 159 -3.37 -5.96 7.68
CA LEU A 159 -3.74 -6.30 6.30
C LEU A 159 -4.35 -7.70 6.21
N TRP A 160 -3.84 -8.68 6.96
CA TRP A 160 -4.42 -10.02 7.06
C TRP A 160 -5.83 -10.00 7.63
N HIS A 161 -6.04 -9.32 8.75
CA HIS A 161 -7.36 -9.17 9.35
C HIS A 161 -8.35 -8.52 8.35
N ALA A 162 -7.94 -7.44 7.70
CA ALA A 162 -8.77 -6.78 6.70
C ALA A 162 -9.09 -7.70 5.51
N SER A 163 -8.15 -8.49 5.05
CA SER A 163 -8.37 -9.44 3.95
C SER A 163 -9.43 -10.48 4.28
N GLU A 164 -9.45 -10.99 5.52
CA GLU A 164 -10.49 -11.94 5.99
C GLU A 164 -11.88 -11.28 6.05
N VAL A 165 -11.96 -10.03 6.48
CA VAL A 165 -13.22 -9.27 6.53
C VAL A 165 -13.73 -9.03 5.11
N PHE A 166 -12.89 -8.50 4.23
CA PHE A 166 -13.29 -8.16 2.86
C PHE A 166 -13.66 -9.40 2.04
N LEU A 167 -12.98 -10.54 2.25
CA LEU A 167 -13.32 -11.78 1.57
C LEU A 167 -14.72 -12.29 1.99
N LYS A 168 -15.06 -12.21 3.28
CA LYS A 168 -16.40 -12.56 3.76
C LYS A 168 -17.45 -11.63 3.19
N GLU A 169 -17.18 -10.33 3.21
CA GLU A 169 -18.09 -9.31 2.69
C GLU A 169 -18.35 -9.45 1.19
N ALA A 170 -17.32 -9.76 0.41
CA ALA A 170 -17.40 -9.92 -1.05
C ALA A 170 -18.33 -11.06 -1.50
N VAL A 171 -18.60 -12.04 -0.62
CA VAL A 171 -19.52 -13.16 -0.89
C VAL A 171 -20.82 -13.09 -0.09
N SER A 172 -21.02 -12.02 0.68
CA SER A 172 -22.19 -11.83 1.53
C SER A 172 -23.37 -11.25 0.76
N VAL A 173 -24.57 -11.57 1.22
CA VAL A 173 -25.79 -10.90 0.77
C VAL A 173 -26.01 -9.66 1.63
N SER A 174 -25.60 -8.51 1.09
CA SER A 174 -25.60 -7.22 1.78
C SER A 174 -26.73 -6.30 1.31
N ASP A 175 -27.96 -6.80 1.37
CA ASP A 175 -29.16 -6.10 0.89
C ASP A 175 -30.24 -6.02 1.99
N ASN A 176 -31.32 -5.26 1.73
CA ASN A 176 -32.50 -5.17 2.56
C ASN A 176 -33.72 -4.67 1.74
N PRO A 177 -34.92 -5.27 1.94
CA PRO A 177 -35.19 -6.50 2.68
C PRO A 177 -34.63 -7.74 1.98
N LEU A 178 -34.39 -8.80 2.76
CA LEU A 178 -33.93 -10.10 2.26
C LEU A 178 -35.18 -10.96 1.89
N ILE A 179 -35.10 -11.64 0.76
CA ILE A 179 -36.12 -12.59 0.29
C ILE A 179 -35.58 -13.99 0.52
N MET A 180 -36.36 -14.82 1.25
CA MET A 180 -36.03 -16.21 1.53
C MET A 180 -36.79 -17.10 0.52
N PRO A 181 -36.14 -17.60 -0.55
CA PRO A 181 -36.84 -18.30 -1.64
C PRO A 181 -37.54 -19.56 -1.18
N ASP A 182 -37.00 -20.29 -0.20
CA ASP A 182 -37.53 -21.58 0.26
C ASP A 182 -38.81 -21.43 1.07
N THR A 183 -38.99 -20.30 1.77
CA THR A 183 -40.17 -20.06 2.63
C THR A 183 -41.09 -18.97 2.08
N GLY A 184 -40.65 -18.17 1.12
CA GLY A 184 -41.37 -17.00 0.62
C GLY A 184 -41.39 -15.81 1.60
N GLU A 185 -40.67 -15.90 2.70
CA GLU A 185 -40.60 -14.84 3.71
C GLU A 185 -39.77 -13.64 3.21
N ILE A 186 -40.19 -12.44 3.61
CA ILE A 186 -39.47 -11.18 3.37
C ILE A 186 -39.05 -10.61 4.71
N LEU A 187 -37.73 -10.58 4.97
CA LEU A 187 -37.16 -10.20 6.25
C LEU A 187 -36.44 -8.87 6.12
N SER A 188 -36.82 -7.89 6.96
CA SER A 188 -36.09 -6.61 7.06
C SER A 188 -35.05 -6.68 8.16
N GLY A 189 -33.81 -6.33 7.81
CA GLY A 189 -32.65 -6.34 8.71
C GLY A 189 -31.65 -5.23 8.36
N GLY A 190 -30.39 -5.41 8.71
CA GLY A 190 -29.33 -4.41 8.56
C GLY A 190 -28.11 -4.87 7.76
N ASN A 191 -28.26 -5.87 6.87
CA ASN A 191 -27.10 -6.42 6.13
C ASN A 191 -26.44 -5.42 5.15
N PHE A 192 -27.09 -4.31 4.87
CA PHE A 192 -26.51 -3.19 4.11
C PHE A 192 -25.50 -2.36 4.93
N HIS A 193 -25.44 -2.54 6.26
CA HIS A 193 -24.58 -1.72 7.13
C HIS A 193 -23.12 -2.17 7.05
N ALA A 194 -22.31 -1.37 6.37
CA ALA A 194 -20.93 -1.71 6.02
C ALA A 194 -19.89 -1.41 7.14
N GLU A 195 -20.31 -1.40 8.42
CA GLU A 195 -19.39 -1.15 9.55
C GLU A 195 -18.20 -2.12 9.59
N PRO A 196 -18.35 -3.43 9.31
CA PRO A 196 -17.20 -4.32 9.24
C PRO A 196 -16.15 -3.87 8.20
N VAL A 197 -16.61 -3.37 7.05
CA VAL A 197 -15.73 -2.85 5.99
C VAL A 197 -15.08 -1.56 6.43
N ALA A 198 -15.82 -0.66 7.09
CA ALA A 198 -15.30 0.62 7.57
C ALA A 198 -14.15 0.44 8.57
N LEU A 199 -14.36 -0.40 9.59
CA LEU A 199 -13.35 -0.70 10.61
C LEU A 199 -12.11 -1.40 10.01
N ALA A 200 -12.32 -2.36 9.10
CA ALA A 200 -11.22 -3.02 8.42
C ALA A 200 -10.43 -2.06 7.52
N ALA A 201 -11.11 -1.15 6.81
CA ALA A 201 -10.47 -0.12 5.99
C ALA A 201 -9.67 0.88 6.83
N ASP A 202 -10.15 1.25 8.02
CA ASP A 202 -9.39 2.08 8.97
C ASP A 202 -8.11 1.37 9.44
N ASN A 203 -8.16 0.06 9.70
CA ASN A 203 -6.95 -0.71 10.01
C ASN A 203 -5.96 -0.75 8.84
N VAL A 204 -6.44 -0.86 7.61
CA VAL A 204 -5.60 -0.75 6.39
C VAL A 204 -4.96 0.63 6.31
N ALA A 205 -5.71 1.71 6.59
CA ALA A 205 -5.20 3.08 6.60
C ALA A 205 -4.04 3.26 7.60
N LEU A 206 -4.18 2.72 8.82
CA LEU A 206 -3.13 2.75 9.83
C LEU A 206 -1.88 2.01 9.35
N ALA A 207 -2.04 0.83 8.74
CA ALA A 207 -0.92 0.05 8.20
C ALA A 207 -0.19 0.79 7.06
N ILE A 208 -0.92 1.38 6.11
CA ILE A 208 -0.35 2.16 5.01
C ILE A 208 0.45 3.35 5.55
N ALA A 209 -0.12 4.10 6.50
CA ALA A 209 0.53 5.26 7.11
C ALA A 209 1.83 4.87 7.82
N GLU A 210 1.84 3.75 8.55
CA GLU A 210 3.01 3.28 9.30
C GLU A 210 4.12 2.73 8.38
N ILE A 211 3.76 2.02 7.29
CA ILE A 211 4.71 1.60 6.25
C ILE A 211 5.43 2.83 5.66
N GLY A 212 4.69 3.86 5.29
CA GLY A 212 5.24 5.10 4.75
C GLY A 212 6.08 5.87 5.79
N ALA A 213 5.61 5.96 7.03
CA ALA A 213 6.33 6.65 8.11
C ALA A 213 7.67 5.97 8.44
N LEU A 214 7.71 4.64 8.48
CA LEU A 214 8.96 3.91 8.71
C LEU A 214 9.95 4.10 7.56
N SER A 215 9.47 4.10 6.32
CA SER A 215 10.27 4.38 5.11
C SER A 215 10.85 5.79 5.16
N GLU A 216 10.04 6.80 5.49
CA GLU A 216 10.48 8.18 5.63
C GLU A 216 11.59 8.33 6.69
N ARG A 217 11.48 7.63 7.83
CA ARG A 217 12.54 7.62 8.85
C ARG A 217 13.85 7.02 8.33
N ARG A 218 13.81 6.00 7.47
CA ARG A 218 15.01 5.44 6.86
C ARG A 218 15.65 6.41 5.86
N ILE A 219 14.85 7.14 5.07
CA ILE A 219 15.37 8.21 4.20
C ILE A 219 16.10 9.26 5.04
N ALA A 220 15.46 9.77 6.11
CA ALA A 220 16.05 10.75 7.01
C ALA A 220 17.38 10.26 7.61
N MET A 221 17.44 8.99 8.00
CA MET A 221 18.64 8.36 8.54
C MET A 221 19.74 8.23 7.48
N LEU A 222 19.40 7.84 6.25
CA LEU A 222 20.38 7.66 5.17
C LEU A 222 21.07 8.97 4.77
N ILE A 223 20.36 10.10 4.78
CA ILE A 223 20.93 11.42 4.43
C ILE A 223 21.72 12.07 5.56
N ASP A 224 21.62 11.51 6.79
CA ASP A 224 22.39 11.98 7.96
C ASP A 224 23.74 11.24 8.05
N SER A 225 24.82 11.95 7.71
CA SER A 225 26.17 11.39 7.73
C SER A 225 26.63 10.93 9.11
N GLY A 226 26.11 11.53 10.19
CA GLY A 226 26.44 11.16 11.56
C GLY A 226 25.90 9.80 11.98
N ILE A 227 24.88 9.31 11.29
CA ILE A 227 24.24 8.02 11.58
C ILE A 227 24.57 6.97 10.50
N SER A 228 24.47 7.34 9.23
CA SER A 228 24.62 6.42 8.10
C SER A 228 26.07 6.15 7.70
N GLU A 229 26.99 7.02 8.08
CA GLU A 229 28.39 7.01 7.60
C GLU A 229 28.48 7.09 6.05
N LEU A 230 27.49 7.73 5.44
CA LEU A 230 27.44 8.08 4.02
C LEU A 230 27.74 9.58 3.84
N PRO A 231 28.06 10.02 2.63
CA PRO A 231 28.17 11.46 2.35
C PRO A 231 26.90 12.21 2.75
N PRO A 232 26.99 13.41 3.34
CA PRO A 232 25.82 14.21 3.70
C PRO A 232 24.87 14.36 2.52
N PHE A 233 23.58 14.14 2.74
CA PHE A 233 22.53 14.18 1.71
C PHE A 233 22.76 13.24 0.50
N LEU A 234 23.59 12.20 0.65
CA LEU A 234 23.89 11.19 -0.36
C LEU A 234 24.44 11.78 -1.68
N VAL A 235 25.25 12.82 -1.58
CA VAL A 235 25.88 13.48 -2.74
C VAL A 235 27.33 13.81 -2.43
N GLU A 236 28.18 13.70 -3.44
CA GLU A 236 29.54 14.23 -3.37
C GLU A 236 29.48 15.76 -3.34
N ASP A 237 30.51 16.40 -2.78
CA ASP A 237 30.59 17.86 -2.65
C ASP A 237 29.30 18.48 -2.01
N ALA A 238 28.87 17.91 -0.88
CA ALA A 238 27.78 18.46 -0.09
C ALA A 238 28.11 19.92 0.32
N GLY A 239 27.11 20.81 0.15
CA GLY A 239 27.29 22.26 0.31
C GLY A 239 27.37 22.99 -1.04
N LEU A 240 27.96 22.39 -2.07
CA LEU A 240 27.77 22.80 -3.46
C LEU A 240 26.48 22.18 -4.01
N ASN A 241 26.24 20.92 -3.68
CA ASN A 241 25.01 20.19 -4.03
C ASN A 241 24.09 20.02 -2.82
N SER A 242 22.79 20.10 -3.03
CA SER A 242 21.75 19.87 -2.04
C SER A 242 21.43 18.37 -1.85
N GLY A 243 21.72 17.56 -2.86
CA GLY A 243 21.49 16.12 -2.85
C GLY A 243 20.03 15.74 -2.56
N PHE A 244 19.85 14.73 -1.75
CA PHE A 244 18.53 14.18 -1.42
C PHE A 244 17.70 15.02 -0.42
N MET A 245 18.17 16.22 -0.02
CA MET A 245 17.46 17.06 0.96
C MET A 245 16.01 17.33 0.54
N VAL A 246 15.77 17.81 -0.68
CA VAL A 246 14.41 18.13 -1.17
C VAL A 246 13.58 16.88 -1.41
N ALA A 247 14.18 15.78 -1.85
CA ALA A 247 13.49 14.49 -1.99
C ALA A 247 13.00 13.98 -0.63
N HIS A 248 13.79 14.12 0.44
CA HIS A 248 13.37 13.80 1.80
C HIS A 248 12.21 14.70 2.26
N VAL A 249 12.25 16.02 2.00
CA VAL A 249 11.14 16.94 2.33
C VAL A 249 9.84 16.49 1.66
N THR A 250 9.91 16.03 0.41
CA THR A 250 8.75 15.47 -0.30
C THR A 250 8.21 14.22 0.44
N ALA A 251 9.07 13.28 0.79
CA ALA A 251 8.66 12.07 1.53
C ALA A 251 8.06 12.41 2.90
N ALA A 252 8.64 13.37 3.62
CA ALA A 252 8.14 13.83 4.92
C ALA A 252 6.76 14.49 4.82
N SER A 253 6.52 15.28 3.77
CA SER A 253 5.21 15.89 3.50
C SER A 253 4.14 14.83 3.27
N LEU A 254 4.40 13.85 2.39
CA LEU A 254 3.46 12.76 2.09
C LEU A 254 3.21 11.86 3.30
N ALA A 255 4.23 11.57 4.12
CA ALA A 255 4.06 10.83 5.36
C ALA A 255 3.20 11.59 6.38
N SER A 256 3.34 12.92 6.45
CA SER A 256 2.50 13.77 7.29
C SER A 256 1.05 13.80 6.82
N GLU A 257 0.80 13.88 5.52
CA GLU A 257 -0.53 13.80 4.93
C GLU A 257 -1.21 12.47 5.24
N ASN A 258 -0.50 11.35 5.05
CA ASN A 258 -1.02 10.03 5.40
C ASN A 258 -1.42 9.90 6.87
N LYS A 259 -0.71 10.56 7.81
CA LYS A 259 -1.11 10.58 9.23
C LYS A 259 -2.47 11.27 9.43
N SER A 260 -2.73 12.35 8.68
CA SER A 260 -4.03 13.03 8.72
C SER A 260 -5.13 12.16 8.10
N LEU A 261 -4.85 11.51 6.97
CA LEU A 261 -5.77 10.61 6.30
C LEU A 261 -6.02 9.32 7.09
N ALA A 262 -5.12 8.90 7.98
CA ALA A 262 -5.29 7.73 8.84
C ALA A 262 -6.27 7.94 10.01
N HIS A 263 -6.80 9.16 10.21
CA HIS A 263 -7.84 9.39 11.21
C HIS A 263 -9.05 8.47 10.94
N PRO A 264 -9.57 7.73 11.95
CA PRO A 264 -10.62 6.75 11.71
C PRO A 264 -11.89 7.39 11.14
N ALA A 265 -12.38 6.84 10.03
CA ALA A 265 -13.62 7.26 9.39
C ALA A 265 -14.85 6.53 9.95
N SER A 266 -14.66 5.28 10.41
CA SER A 266 -15.74 4.44 10.95
C SER A 266 -16.45 5.03 12.18
N VAL A 267 -15.76 5.90 12.91
CA VAL A 267 -16.30 6.54 14.13
C VAL A 267 -17.09 7.84 13.87
N ASP A 268 -17.15 8.28 12.61
CA ASP A 268 -17.77 9.57 12.22
C ASP A 268 -19.18 9.34 11.65
N SER A 269 -20.06 8.74 12.44
CA SER A 269 -21.45 8.51 12.07
C SER A 269 -22.31 9.77 12.28
N LEU A 270 -23.14 10.10 11.29
CA LEU A 270 -24.10 11.21 11.32
C LEU A 270 -25.50 10.70 10.93
N PRO A 271 -26.57 11.12 11.64
CA PRO A 271 -27.92 10.71 11.29
C PRO A 271 -28.36 11.34 9.95
N THR A 272 -29.02 10.52 9.13
CA THR A 272 -29.64 10.90 7.85
C THR A 272 -31.09 10.45 7.78
N SER A 273 -31.79 10.75 6.67
CA SER A 273 -33.15 10.30 6.39
C SER A 273 -34.13 10.55 7.55
N ALA A 274 -34.10 11.78 8.13
CA ALA A 274 -34.95 12.19 9.26
C ALA A 274 -34.78 11.26 10.50
N ASN A 275 -33.54 10.85 10.82
CA ASN A 275 -33.15 9.91 11.88
C ASN A 275 -33.60 8.44 11.66
N GLN A 276 -34.10 8.07 10.50
CA GLN A 276 -34.32 6.66 10.18
C GLN A 276 -32.99 5.92 10.01
N GLU A 277 -31.99 6.60 9.46
CA GLU A 277 -30.60 6.15 9.31
C GLU A 277 -29.75 6.92 10.34
N ASP A 278 -29.96 6.64 11.63
CA ASP A 278 -29.36 7.37 12.73
C ASP A 278 -27.91 6.95 13.03
N HIS A 279 -27.47 5.84 12.45
CA HIS A 279 -26.11 5.35 12.48
C HIS A 279 -25.69 4.83 11.10
N VAL A 280 -24.65 5.42 10.51
CA VAL A 280 -24.10 5.06 9.18
C VAL A 280 -22.63 4.67 9.30
N SER A 281 -22.16 3.78 8.43
CA SER A 281 -20.83 3.17 8.56
C SER A 281 -19.69 4.03 8.06
N MET A 282 -19.92 5.02 7.21
CA MET A 282 -18.89 5.81 6.51
C MET A 282 -17.89 4.96 5.68
N ALA A 283 -18.23 3.70 5.37
CA ALA A 283 -17.33 2.72 4.76
C ALA A 283 -16.79 3.15 3.38
N THR A 284 -17.61 3.83 2.57
CA THR A 284 -17.16 4.30 1.26
C THR A 284 -16.05 5.35 1.38
N PHE A 285 -16.14 6.27 2.34
CA PHE A 285 -15.06 7.21 2.61
C PHE A 285 -13.83 6.51 3.19
N ALA A 286 -14.03 5.60 4.15
CA ALA A 286 -12.96 4.80 4.74
C ALA A 286 -12.16 4.05 3.66
N ALA A 287 -12.83 3.41 2.71
CA ALA A 287 -12.19 2.66 1.63
C ALA A 287 -11.58 3.57 0.55
N ARG A 288 -12.28 4.63 0.12
CA ARG A 288 -11.85 5.49 -0.98
C ARG A 288 -10.53 6.21 -0.69
N ARG A 289 -10.35 6.74 0.53
CA ARG A 289 -9.12 7.46 0.91
C ARG A 289 -7.86 6.59 0.85
N LEU A 290 -8.01 5.26 0.93
CA LEU A 290 -6.88 4.33 0.88
C LEU A 290 -6.11 4.40 -0.44
N ALA A 291 -6.75 4.77 -1.54
CA ALA A 291 -6.09 4.94 -2.84
C ALA A 291 -5.04 6.06 -2.76
N GLU A 292 -5.44 7.25 -2.31
CA GLU A 292 -4.54 8.39 -2.12
C GLU A 292 -3.41 8.08 -1.13
N MET A 293 -3.73 7.42 -0.02
CA MET A 293 -2.72 7.00 0.97
C MET A 293 -1.71 6.01 0.41
N ASN A 294 -2.16 5.09 -0.45
CA ASN A 294 -1.28 4.15 -1.15
C ASN A 294 -0.36 4.87 -2.14
N ASP A 295 -0.87 5.84 -2.92
CA ASP A 295 -0.09 6.63 -3.88
C ASP A 295 0.99 7.46 -3.16
N ASN A 296 0.63 8.07 -2.04
CA ASN A 296 1.58 8.76 -1.17
C ASN A 296 2.68 7.81 -0.68
N THR A 297 2.31 6.62 -0.20
CA THR A 297 3.27 5.63 0.28
C THR A 297 4.16 5.10 -0.83
N GLN A 298 3.64 4.88 -2.05
CA GLN A 298 4.46 4.52 -3.21
C GLN A 298 5.51 5.57 -3.52
N SER A 299 5.14 6.85 -3.45
CA SER A 299 6.07 7.96 -3.67
C SER A 299 7.15 8.03 -2.58
N ILE A 300 6.80 7.80 -1.31
CA ILE A 300 7.75 7.72 -0.21
C ILE A 300 8.73 6.56 -0.43
N LEU A 301 8.23 5.38 -0.76
CA LEU A 301 9.03 4.19 -1.05
C LEU A 301 9.94 4.39 -2.27
N ALA A 302 9.49 5.15 -3.28
CA ALA A 302 10.31 5.50 -4.43
C ALA A 302 11.49 6.38 -4.04
N VAL A 303 11.30 7.37 -3.16
CA VAL A 303 12.38 8.19 -2.61
C VAL A 303 13.35 7.33 -1.79
N GLU A 304 12.84 6.40 -0.97
CA GLU A 304 13.68 5.47 -0.22
C GLU A 304 14.49 4.57 -1.16
N TYR A 305 13.87 4.05 -2.21
CA TYR A 305 14.54 3.21 -3.20
C TYR A 305 15.71 3.95 -3.86
N LEU A 306 15.48 5.19 -4.29
CA LEU A 306 16.52 6.07 -4.83
C LEU A 306 17.65 6.30 -3.81
N ALA A 307 17.31 6.63 -2.57
CA ALA A 307 18.26 6.92 -1.51
C ALA A 307 19.09 5.69 -1.11
N ALA A 308 18.43 4.54 -0.96
CA ALA A 308 19.09 3.31 -0.57
C ALA A 308 20.05 2.79 -1.66
N VAL A 309 19.64 2.85 -2.94
CA VAL A 309 20.54 2.50 -4.07
C VAL A 309 21.71 3.46 -4.15
N GLN A 310 21.48 4.75 -3.96
CA GLN A 310 22.56 5.74 -3.90
C GLN A 310 23.54 5.44 -2.77
N GLY A 311 23.03 5.07 -1.59
CA GLY A 311 23.86 4.68 -0.45
C GLY A 311 24.66 3.40 -0.70
N ILE A 312 24.09 2.40 -1.38
CA ILE A 312 24.78 1.17 -1.78
C ILE A 312 25.91 1.45 -2.77
N ASP A 313 25.72 2.39 -3.70
CA ASP A 313 26.79 2.78 -4.64
C ASP A 313 28.04 3.31 -3.91
N PHE A 314 27.86 4.04 -2.81
CA PHE A 314 29.00 4.49 -1.98
C PHE A 314 29.69 3.36 -1.21
N ARG A 315 29.11 2.16 -1.15
CA ARG A 315 29.73 0.97 -0.55
C ARG A 315 30.52 0.12 -1.56
N ARG A 316 30.50 0.49 -2.85
CA ARG A 316 31.31 -0.23 -3.86
C ARG A 316 32.81 -0.18 -3.52
N PRO A 317 33.60 -1.25 -3.76
CA PRO A 317 33.28 -2.41 -4.62
C PRO A 317 32.49 -3.55 -3.95
N LEU A 318 32.18 -3.44 -2.63
CA LEU A 318 31.44 -4.48 -1.93
C LEU A 318 30.05 -4.71 -2.58
N LYS A 319 29.63 -5.96 -2.59
CA LYS A 319 28.33 -6.35 -3.14
C LYS A 319 27.37 -6.84 -2.06
N SER A 320 26.12 -6.54 -2.24
CA SER A 320 25.03 -7.09 -1.47
C SER A 320 24.63 -8.49 -2.01
N THR A 321 23.48 -9.01 -1.57
CA THR A 321 22.93 -10.26 -2.07
C THR A 321 22.48 -10.14 -3.53
N GLN A 322 22.34 -11.28 -4.21
CA GLN A 322 21.85 -11.30 -5.61
C GLN A 322 20.48 -10.62 -5.76
N SER A 323 19.59 -10.77 -4.79
CA SER A 323 18.25 -10.14 -4.82
C SER A 323 18.35 -8.60 -4.74
N ILE A 324 19.18 -8.10 -3.86
CA ILE A 324 19.42 -6.66 -3.69
C ILE A 324 20.15 -6.09 -4.89
N GLU A 325 21.21 -6.76 -5.38
CA GLU A 325 21.94 -6.31 -6.59
C GLU A 325 21.02 -6.25 -7.81
N SER A 326 20.13 -7.23 -7.99
CA SER A 326 19.14 -7.20 -9.08
C SER A 326 18.21 -5.98 -8.96
N ALA A 327 17.76 -5.64 -7.75
CA ALA A 327 16.95 -4.44 -7.55
C ALA A 327 17.76 -3.15 -7.80
N VAL A 328 19.04 -3.09 -7.42
CA VAL A 328 19.94 -1.98 -7.76
C VAL A 328 20.07 -1.83 -9.28
N GLU A 329 20.33 -2.92 -10.00
CA GLU A 329 20.47 -2.92 -11.45
C GLU A 329 19.19 -2.44 -12.15
N ILE A 330 18.01 -2.91 -11.71
CA ILE A 330 16.71 -2.46 -12.25
C ILE A 330 16.56 -0.94 -12.15
N LEU A 331 16.91 -0.34 -11.02
CA LEU A 331 16.84 1.12 -10.87
C LEU A 331 17.87 1.81 -11.77
N ARG A 332 19.11 1.33 -11.79
CA ARG A 332 20.22 1.96 -12.52
C ARG A 332 20.07 1.90 -14.04
N GLN A 333 19.25 1.00 -14.57
CA GLN A 333 18.86 1.02 -16.00
C GLN A 333 18.02 2.25 -16.35
N GLU A 334 17.26 2.81 -15.41
CA GLU A 334 16.33 3.92 -15.63
C GLU A 334 16.82 5.25 -15.03
N VAL A 335 17.53 5.18 -13.89
CA VAL A 335 17.97 6.34 -13.11
C VAL A 335 19.46 6.25 -12.84
N PRO A 336 20.30 7.16 -13.41
CA PRO A 336 21.72 7.17 -13.16
C PRO A 336 22.06 7.58 -11.72
N HIS A 337 23.29 7.32 -11.29
CA HIS A 337 23.83 7.81 -10.03
C HIS A 337 23.65 9.33 -9.90
N TYR A 338 23.39 9.82 -8.68
CA TYR A 338 23.17 11.23 -8.39
C TYR A 338 24.51 11.90 -8.00
N ALA A 339 25.25 12.34 -9.00
CA ALA A 339 26.56 12.98 -8.79
C ALA A 339 26.45 14.49 -8.55
N THR A 340 25.48 15.15 -9.18
CA THR A 340 25.23 16.59 -9.08
C THR A 340 23.74 16.87 -9.03
N ASP A 341 23.36 18.03 -8.50
CA ASP A 341 21.96 18.43 -8.39
C ASP A 341 21.23 18.39 -9.73
N ARG A 342 20.07 17.73 -9.76
CA ARG A 342 19.12 17.68 -10.87
C ARG A 342 17.68 17.56 -10.34
N ALA A 343 16.71 17.75 -11.21
CA ALA A 343 15.30 17.58 -10.84
C ALA A 343 14.99 16.14 -10.41
N PHE A 344 14.44 15.97 -9.20
CA PHE A 344 14.07 14.65 -8.64
C PHE A 344 12.75 14.11 -9.17
N ALA A 345 11.79 14.97 -9.59
CA ALA A 345 10.47 14.51 -9.98
C ALA A 345 10.48 13.42 -11.06
N PRO A 346 11.27 13.50 -12.15
CA PRO A 346 11.36 12.42 -13.13
C PRO A 346 11.94 11.13 -12.55
N ASP A 347 12.93 11.21 -11.66
CA ASP A 347 13.56 10.05 -11.03
C ASP A 347 12.59 9.36 -10.05
N ILE A 348 11.84 10.13 -9.26
CA ILE A 348 10.79 9.62 -8.38
C ILE A 348 9.71 8.91 -9.19
N GLN A 349 9.24 9.51 -10.30
CA GLN A 349 8.23 8.88 -11.16
C GLN A 349 8.69 7.54 -11.75
N LYS A 350 9.95 7.45 -12.22
CA LYS A 350 10.53 6.21 -12.72
C LYS A 350 10.64 5.15 -11.61
N ALA A 351 11.14 5.53 -10.44
CA ALA A 351 11.26 4.63 -9.30
C ALA A 351 9.88 4.13 -8.84
N THR A 352 8.87 5.02 -8.76
CA THR A 352 7.48 4.65 -8.48
C THR A 352 6.96 3.63 -9.49
N HIS A 353 7.13 3.88 -10.78
CA HIS A 353 6.71 2.97 -11.83
C HIS A 353 7.36 1.59 -11.70
N LEU A 354 8.65 1.54 -11.38
CA LEU A 354 9.36 0.27 -11.15
C LEU A 354 8.79 -0.48 -9.94
N LEU A 355 8.51 0.19 -8.81
CA LEU A 355 7.92 -0.43 -7.62
C LEU A 355 6.50 -0.94 -7.89
N VAL A 356 5.65 -0.15 -8.55
CA VAL A 356 4.29 -0.56 -8.96
C VAL A 356 4.31 -1.78 -9.87
N SER A 357 5.33 -1.90 -10.75
CA SER A 357 5.50 -3.08 -11.60
C SER A 357 5.85 -4.38 -10.83
N GLY A 358 6.22 -4.28 -9.56
CA GLY A 358 6.66 -5.39 -8.71
C GLY A 358 8.03 -5.96 -9.05
N LYS A 359 8.71 -5.47 -10.09
CA LYS A 359 10.01 -6.02 -10.54
C LYS A 359 11.09 -6.01 -9.44
N PRO A 360 11.31 -4.91 -8.68
CA PRO A 360 12.32 -4.89 -7.62
C PRO A 360 12.00 -5.84 -6.46
N ALA A 361 10.73 -6.10 -6.21
CA ALA A 361 10.26 -6.96 -5.11
C ALA A 361 9.96 -8.41 -5.54
N LYS A 362 10.40 -8.83 -6.72
CA LYS A 362 10.13 -10.19 -7.27
C LYS A 362 10.59 -11.33 -6.36
N SER A 363 11.58 -11.09 -5.50
CA SER A 363 12.07 -12.07 -4.52
C SER A 363 11.18 -12.20 -3.28
N VAL A 364 10.24 -11.27 -3.07
CA VAL A 364 9.28 -11.31 -1.97
C VAL A 364 8.04 -12.08 -2.44
N PRO A 365 7.63 -13.15 -1.74
CA PRO A 365 6.41 -13.90 -2.07
C PRO A 365 5.17 -13.04 -1.81
N ALA A 366 4.02 -13.45 -2.35
CA ALA A 366 2.74 -12.90 -1.97
C ALA A 366 2.52 -13.01 -0.45
N LEU A 367 2.17 -11.90 0.18
CA LEU A 367 2.11 -11.79 1.65
C LEU A 367 0.72 -12.14 2.21
N LEU A 368 -0.34 -11.95 1.44
CA LEU A 368 -1.72 -12.21 1.84
C LEU A 368 -2.28 -13.55 1.33
N VAL A 369 -1.54 -14.27 0.49
CA VAL A 369 -1.96 -15.56 -0.06
C VAL A 369 -1.18 -16.70 0.64
N GLY A 370 -1.90 -17.63 1.28
CA GLY A 370 -1.36 -18.98 1.46
C GLY A 370 -0.90 -19.44 2.83
N SER A 371 -1.46 -18.92 3.94
CA SER A 371 -1.28 -19.65 5.22
C SER A 371 -2.46 -20.54 5.63
N THR A 372 -3.55 -20.54 4.87
CA THR A 372 -4.69 -21.45 5.12
C THR A 372 -4.44 -22.91 4.76
N ALA A 373 -3.31 -23.23 4.11
CA ALA A 373 -2.96 -24.60 3.71
C ALA A 373 -2.03 -25.33 4.71
N GLN A 374 -1.54 -24.68 5.79
CA GLN A 374 -0.63 -25.30 6.75
C GLN A 374 -1.11 -25.22 8.21
N GLY A 375 -2.40 -25.34 8.46
CA GLY A 375 -2.93 -25.30 9.82
C GLY A 375 -4.32 -25.91 9.97
N ARG A 376 -4.50 -27.18 9.59
CA ARG A 376 -5.52 -28.07 10.15
C ARG A 376 -4.88 -29.32 10.70
#